data_664037ace77d57a95a173da3c098575b
#
_entry.id   664037ace77d57a95a173da3c098575b
#
_cell.length_a   1.000
_cell.length_b   1.000
_cell.length_c   1.000
_cell.angle_alpha   90.00
_cell.angle_beta   90.00
_cell.angle_gamma   90.00
#
_symmetry.space_group_name_H-M   'P 1'
#
loop_
_entity.id
_entity.type
_entity.pdbx_description
1 polymer ?
#
loop_
_entity_poly.entity_id
_entity_poly.type
_entity_poly.pdbx_seq_one_letter_code
_entity_poly.pdbx_strand_id
1 'polypeptide(L)'
;FLTSDWDNVRLVAHELSHQWFGNAVTASSWRDIWLHEGFACYCEWLWSEESGGRSADEHARSHWKRLSAKPQDLLLGDPGPDLMFDDRVYKRGALLLHALRLTIGDARFFELLRTWVERHCYGSVTTEMFEALAPEVAGEPLDGLFDAWLRQRPLPDLPAATSA
;
A
#
# COMPACT_ATOMS: atom_id res chain seq x y z
N PHE A 1 -25.50 -2.39 13.14
CA PHE A 1 -25.44 -2.14 11.69
C PHE A 1 -24.69 -3.30 11.05
N LEU A 2 -25.40 -4.34 10.63
CA LEU A 2 -24.84 -5.39 9.79
C LEU A 2 -25.18 -5.03 8.35
N THR A 3 -24.23 -4.47 7.63
CA THR A 3 -24.35 -4.28 6.18
C THR A 3 -23.42 -5.25 5.47
N SER A 4 -23.90 -5.85 4.39
CA SER A 4 -23.08 -6.61 3.46
C SER A 4 -22.68 -5.77 2.23
N ASP A 5 -23.02 -4.48 2.24
CA ASP A 5 -22.64 -3.55 1.19
C ASP A 5 -21.13 -3.30 1.26
N TRP A 6 -20.44 -3.71 0.20
CA TRP A 6 -18.98 -3.60 0.10
C TRP A 6 -18.47 -2.18 0.33
N ASP A 7 -19.14 -1.17 -0.21
CA ASP A 7 -18.68 0.22 -0.09
C ASP A 7 -18.69 0.71 1.35
N ASN A 8 -19.64 0.26 2.16
CA ASN A 8 -19.68 0.57 3.59
C ASN A 8 -18.70 -0.27 4.40
N VAL A 9 -18.60 -1.57 4.09
CA VAL A 9 -17.69 -2.49 4.81
C VAL A 9 -16.24 -2.13 4.57
N ARG A 10 -15.85 -1.82 3.32
CA ARG A 10 -14.47 -1.42 3.00
C ARG A 10 -14.05 -0.16 3.75
N LEU A 11 -14.95 0.82 3.90
CA LEU A 11 -14.66 2.04 4.64
C LEU A 11 -14.37 1.75 6.11
N VAL A 12 -15.12 0.84 6.73
CA VAL A 12 -14.85 0.41 8.11
C VAL A 12 -13.48 -0.27 8.22
N ALA A 13 -13.13 -1.14 7.28
CA ALA A 13 -11.81 -1.78 7.25
C ALA A 13 -10.68 -0.75 7.07
N HIS A 14 -10.89 0.25 6.20
CA HIS A 14 -9.98 1.37 6.00
C HIS A 14 -9.72 2.13 7.31
N GLU A 15 -10.77 2.65 7.93
CA GLU A 15 -10.66 3.47 9.15
C GLU A 15 -10.09 2.67 10.33
N LEU A 16 -10.46 1.38 10.48
CA LEU A 16 -9.88 0.53 11.51
C LEU A 16 -8.38 0.28 11.29
N SER A 17 -7.93 0.15 10.05
CA SER A 17 -6.52 -0.09 9.76
C SER A 17 -5.62 1.09 10.14
N HIS A 18 -6.17 2.30 10.20
CA HIS A 18 -5.46 3.47 10.69
C HIS A 18 -5.05 3.38 12.16
N GLN A 19 -5.58 2.43 12.94
CA GLN A 19 -5.07 2.16 14.30
C GLN A 19 -3.61 1.69 14.26
N TRP A 20 -3.22 0.97 13.21
CA TRP A 20 -1.83 0.54 12.99
C TRP A 20 -1.08 1.49 12.07
N PHE A 21 -1.62 1.76 10.87
CA PHE A 21 -1.01 2.58 9.83
C PHE A 21 -1.60 4.00 9.86
N GLY A 22 -1.16 4.80 10.81
CA GLY A 22 -1.64 6.15 11.11
C GLY A 22 -1.43 6.49 12.56
N ASN A 23 -2.04 5.75 13.49
CA ASN A 23 -1.97 6.04 14.92
C ASN A 23 -0.77 5.38 15.60
N ALA A 24 -0.59 4.06 15.44
CA ALA A 24 0.55 3.37 16.04
C ALA A 24 1.85 3.70 15.31
N VAL A 25 1.84 3.79 13.99
CA VAL A 25 2.98 4.20 13.15
C VAL A 25 2.56 5.41 12.34
N THR A 26 3.13 6.57 12.64
CA THR A 26 2.70 7.87 12.09
C THR A 26 3.71 8.37 11.06
N ALA A 27 3.26 8.77 9.88
CA ALA A 27 4.10 9.42 8.89
C ALA A 27 4.64 10.77 9.42
N SER A 28 5.95 11.00 9.27
CA SER A 28 6.60 12.20 9.78
C SER A 28 6.32 13.44 8.93
N SER A 29 5.87 13.25 7.70
CA SER A 29 5.63 14.33 6.73
C SER A 29 4.45 13.97 5.83
N TRP A 30 3.73 14.97 5.32
CA TRP A 30 2.65 14.79 4.35
C TRP A 30 3.09 14.18 3.01
N ARG A 31 4.37 14.28 2.66
CA ARG A 31 4.92 13.59 1.50
C ARG A 31 4.87 12.07 1.65
N ASP A 32 4.89 11.59 2.89
CA ASP A 32 4.86 10.17 3.25
C ASP A 32 3.43 9.64 3.48
N ILE A 33 2.40 10.40 3.12
CA ILE A 33 0.99 10.08 3.41
C ILE A 33 0.54 8.72 2.82
N TRP A 34 1.20 8.22 1.79
CA TRP A 34 0.93 6.90 1.24
C TRP A 34 1.18 5.76 2.24
N LEU A 35 2.06 5.99 3.26
CA LEU A 35 2.27 5.05 4.37
C LEU A 35 1.04 4.91 5.28
N HIS A 36 0.11 5.87 5.23
CA HIS A 36 -1.20 5.76 5.86
C HIS A 36 -2.24 5.27 4.86
N GLU A 37 -2.51 6.06 3.86
CA GLU A 37 -3.64 5.88 2.96
C GLU A 37 -3.47 4.71 1.99
N GLY A 38 -2.25 4.48 1.51
CA GLY A 38 -1.93 3.31 0.69
C GLY A 38 -2.09 2.01 1.46
N PHE A 39 -1.61 1.98 2.72
CA PHE A 39 -1.76 0.83 3.61
C PHE A 39 -3.24 0.60 3.97
N ALA A 40 -3.97 1.65 4.34
CA ALA A 40 -5.39 1.53 4.68
C ALA A 40 -6.22 1.04 3.47
N CYS A 41 -5.95 1.57 2.28
CA CYS A 41 -6.59 1.10 1.05
C CYS A 41 -6.24 -0.37 0.75
N TYR A 42 -5.01 -0.80 1.02
CA TYR A 42 -4.62 -2.20 0.83
C TYR A 42 -5.30 -3.11 1.86
N CYS A 43 -5.49 -2.66 3.08
CA CYS A 43 -6.25 -3.39 4.11
C CYS A 43 -7.72 -3.61 3.71
N GLU A 44 -8.33 -2.70 2.94
CA GLU A 44 -9.64 -2.95 2.34
C GLU A 44 -9.63 -4.23 1.48
N TRP A 45 -8.59 -4.39 0.64
CA TRP A 45 -8.47 -5.54 -0.27
C TRP A 45 -8.16 -6.82 0.49
N LEU A 46 -7.29 -6.76 1.50
CA LEU A 46 -7.01 -7.90 2.38
C LEU A 46 -8.27 -8.35 3.14
N TRP A 47 -9.05 -7.39 3.65
CA TRP A 47 -10.33 -7.71 4.29
C TRP A 47 -11.32 -8.38 3.34
N SER A 48 -11.42 -7.90 2.09
CA SER A 48 -12.26 -8.55 1.06
C SER A 48 -11.85 -10.01 0.86
N GLU A 49 -10.56 -10.26 0.70
CA GLU A 49 -9.99 -11.61 0.49
C GLU A 49 -10.30 -12.52 1.69
N GLU A 50 -10.01 -12.08 2.91
CA GLU A 50 -10.21 -12.87 4.13
C GLU A 50 -11.69 -13.11 4.47
N SER A 51 -12.58 -12.19 4.10
CA SER A 51 -14.03 -12.32 4.33
C SER A 51 -14.77 -13.12 3.26
N GLY A 52 -14.05 -13.74 2.30
CA GLY A 52 -14.62 -14.54 1.22
C GLY A 52 -15.17 -13.73 0.05
N GLY A 53 -14.76 -12.46 -0.07
CA GLY A 53 -15.03 -11.60 -1.22
C GLY A 53 -14.01 -11.79 -2.34
N ARG A 54 -13.80 -10.72 -3.12
CA ARG A 54 -12.77 -10.70 -4.17
C ARG A 54 -11.38 -10.74 -3.56
N SER A 55 -10.46 -11.42 -4.23
CA SER A 55 -9.06 -11.45 -3.81
C SER A 55 -8.39 -10.07 -3.91
N ALA A 56 -7.31 -9.88 -3.15
CA ALA A 56 -6.50 -8.66 -3.24
C ALA A 56 -5.94 -8.47 -4.66
N ASP A 57 -5.58 -9.54 -5.36
CA ASP A 57 -5.10 -9.48 -6.75
C ASP A 57 -6.19 -9.01 -7.73
N GLU A 58 -7.43 -9.49 -7.59
CA GLU A 58 -8.55 -9.00 -8.41
C GLU A 58 -8.85 -7.52 -8.17
N HIS A 59 -8.77 -7.05 -6.92
CA HIS A 59 -8.88 -5.64 -6.59
C HIS A 59 -7.73 -4.84 -7.22
N ALA A 60 -6.50 -5.29 -7.04
CA ALA A 60 -5.31 -4.64 -7.57
C ALA A 60 -5.38 -4.49 -9.10
N ARG A 61 -5.65 -5.55 -9.84
CA ARG A 61 -5.79 -5.50 -11.32
C ARG A 61 -6.91 -4.57 -11.77
N SER A 62 -8.04 -4.57 -11.07
CA SER A 62 -9.15 -3.67 -11.35
C SER A 62 -8.78 -2.21 -11.13
N HIS A 63 -8.10 -1.91 -10.02
CA HIS A 63 -7.65 -0.55 -9.71
C HIS A 63 -6.49 -0.11 -10.61
N TRP A 64 -5.55 -1.00 -10.96
CA TRP A 64 -4.50 -0.73 -11.92
C TRP A 64 -5.07 -0.29 -13.27
N LYS A 65 -6.05 -1.04 -13.81
CA LYS A 65 -6.74 -0.70 -15.07
C LYS A 65 -7.43 0.66 -15.02
N ARG A 66 -8.05 1.01 -13.89
CA ARG A 66 -8.69 2.33 -13.73
C ARG A 66 -7.66 3.44 -13.60
N LEU A 67 -6.59 3.18 -12.86
CA LEU A 67 -5.54 4.17 -12.62
C LEU A 67 -4.71 4.43 -13.86
N SER A 68 -4.42 3.41 -14.68
CA SER A 68 -3.69 3.57 -15.95
C SER A 68 -4.42 4.45 -16.97
N ALA A 69 -5.74 4.59 -16.85
CA ALA A 69 -6.54 5.49 -17.69
C ALA A 69 -6.59 6.95 -17.19
N LYS A 70 -6.04 7.23 -16.00
CA LYS A 70 -5.96 8.58 -15.43
C LYS A 70 -4.64 9.28 -15.84
N PRO A 71 -4.54 10.61 -15.71
CA PRO A 71 -3.27 11.31 -15.90
C PRO A 71 -2.15 10.74 -15.01
N GLN A 72 -0.98 10.54 -15.61
CA GLN A 72 0.22 10.01 -14.93
C GLN A 72 1.17 11.17 -14.58
N ASP A 73 0.70 12.13 -13.81
CA ASP A 73 1.40 13.37 -13.45
C ASP A 73 1.74 13.48 -11.95
N LEU A 74 1.39 12.45 -11.15
CA LEU A 74 1.64 12.38 -9.71
C LEU A 74 2.85 11.50 -9.40
N LEU A 75 3.67 11.94 -8.43
CA LEU A 75 4.70 11.12 -7.77
C LEU A 75 4.18 10.63 -6.42
N LEU A 76 4.18 9.32 -6.20
CA LEU A 76 3.67 8.76 -4.96
C LEU A 76 4.53 9.13 -3.75
N GLY A 77 5.86 9.17 -3.91
CA GLY A 77 6.80 9.50 -2.85
C GLY A 77 6.88 11.00 -2.53
N ASP A 78 6.23 11.85 -3.34
CA ASP A 78 6.08 13.29 -3.07
C ASP A 78 4.92 13.86 -3.91
N PRO A 79 3.67 13.64 -3.48
CA PRO A 79 2.50 14.12 -4.22
C PRO A 79 2.32 15.64 -4.19
N GLY A 80 3.02 16.32 -3.28
CA GLY A 80 2.84 17.74 -3.01
C GLY A 80 1.57 18.05 -2.20
N PRO A 81 1.45 19.28 -1.68
CA PRO A 81 0.38 19.64 -0.74
C PRO A 81 -1.02 19.61 -1.37
N ASP A 82 -1.14 19.86 -2.66
CA ASP A 82 -2.43 19.91 -3.34
C ASP A 82 -2.98 18.51 -3.70
N LEU A 83 -2.10 17.51 -3.80
CA LEU A 83 -2.46 16.16 -4.26
C LEU A 83 -2.29 15.08 -3.18
N MET A 84 -1.90 15.42 -1.96
CA MET A 84 -1.66 14.42 -0.90
C MET A 84 -2.89 13.58 -0.56
N PHE A 85 -4.09 14.08 -0.79
CA PHE A 85 -5.36 13.36 -0.62
C PHE A 85 -6.05 13.03 -1.96
N ASP A 86 -5.33 13.05 -3.08
CA ASP A 86 -5.86 12.56 -4.36
C ASP A 86 -6.04 11.04 -4.30
N ASP A 87 -7.16 10.52 -4.81
CA ASP A 87 -7.45 9.08 -4.86
C ASP A 87 -6.33 8.23 -5.47
N ARG A 88 -5.52 8.84 -6.36
CA ARG A 88 -4.36 8.18 -6.96
C ARG A 88 -3.26 7.86 -5.94
N VAL A 89 -3.09 8.65 -4.88
CA VAL A 89 -2.14 8.36 -3.78
C VAL A 89 -2.57 7.08 -3.06
N TYR A 90 -3.84 6.97 -2.71
CA TYR A 90 -4.45 5.81 -2.07
C TYR A 90 -4.26 4.54 -2.90
N LYS A 91 -4.70 4.61 -4.16
CA LYS A 91 -4.72 3.44 -5.05
C LYS A 91 -3.32 3.04 -5.51
N ARG A 92 -2.45 4.00 -5.85
CA ARG A 92 -1.07 3.70 -6.23
C ARG A 92 -0.25 3.18 -5.05
N GLY A 93 -0.48 3.70 -3.84
CA GLY A 93 0.13 3.18 -2.61
C GLY A 93 -0.28 1.73 -2.34
N ALA A 94 -1.58 1.41 -2.44
CA ALA A 94 -2.07 0.05 -2.31
C ALA A 94 -1.53 -0.89 -3.41
N LEU A 95 -1.40 -0.40 -4.64
CA LEU A 95 -0.79 -1.16 -5.75
C LEU A 95 0.70 -1.42 -5.53
N LEU A 96 1.46 -0.48 -4.99
CA LEU A 96 2.86 -0.69 -4.58
C LEU A 96 2.96 -1.83 -3.55
N LEU A 97 2.10 -1.82 -2.52
CA LEU A 97 2.08 -2.89 -1.52
C LEU A 97 1.72 -4.25 -2.14
N HIS A 98 0.78 -4.27 -3.08
CA HIS A 98 0.44 -5.50 -3.79
C HIS A 98 1.58 -5.97 -4.70
N ALA A 99 2.23 -5.06 -5.44
CA ALA A 99 3.41 -5.37 -6.24
C ALA A 99 4.55 -5.95 -5.37
N LEU A 100 4.76 -5.38 -4.18
CA LEU A 100 5.71 -5.89 -3.20
C LEU A 100 5.34 -7.31 -2.74
N ARG A 101 4.06 -7.56 -2.39
CA ARG A 101 3.56 -8.88 -2.03
C ARG A 101 3.80 -9.92 -3.13
N LEU A 102 3.52 -9.57 -4.39
CA LEU A 102 3.77 -10.42 -5.55
C LEU A 102 5.26 -10.72 -5.75
N THR A 103 6.13 -9.77 -5.42
CA THR A 103 7.59 -9.90 -5.58
C THR A 103 8.20 -10.80 -4.52
N ILE A 104 7.89 -10.54 -3.22
CA ILE A 104 8.56 -11.23 -2.11
C ILE A 104 7.79 -12.43 -1.55
N GLY A 105 6.54 -12.62 -2.00
CA GLY A 105 5.63 -13.66 -1.53
C GLY A 105 4.92 -13.34 -0.22
N ASP A 106 3.83 -14.05 0.05
CA ASP A 106 2.91 -13.79 1.16
C ASP A 106 3.61 -13.84 2.53
N ALA A 107 4.41 -14.89 2.77
CA ALA A 107 5.04 -15.08 4.08
C ALA A 107 5.92 -13.90 4.48
N ARG A 108 6.81 -13.45 3.58
CA ARG A 108 7.72 -12.31 3.81
C ARG A 108 6.97 -10.99 3.82
N PHE A 109 5.94 -10.86 3.01
CA PHE A 109 5.13 -9.66 2.99
C PHE A 109 4.42 -9.42 4.33
N PHE A 110 3.73 -10.42 4.86
CA PHE A 110 3.07 -10.29 6.16
C PHE A 110 4.05 -10.21 7.34
N GLU A 111 5.23 -10.81 7.24
CA GLU A 111 6.33 -10.60 8.18
C GLU A 111 6.79 -9.14 8.15
N LEU A 112 6.97 -8.55 6.96
CA LEU A 112 7.34 -7.15 6.80
C LEU A 112 6.32 -6.21 7.46
N LEU A 113 5.02 -6.43 7.24
CA LEU A 113 3.98 -5.59 7.85
C LEU A 113 4.01 -5.66 9.38
N ARG A 114 4.17 -6.86 9.94
CA ARG A 114 4.29 -7.02 11.40
C ARG A 114 5.55 -6.35 11.94
N THR A 115 6.69 -6.59 11.32
CA THR A 115 7.98 -6.01 11.71
C THR A 115 7.95 -4.48 11.62
N TRP A 116 7.30 -3.93 10.59
CA TRP A 116 7.12 -2.48 10.43
C TRP A 116 6.38 -1.87 11.62
N VAL A 117 5.24 -2.44 11.99
CA VAL A 117 4.46 -1.94 13.14
C VAL A 117 5.23 -2.15 14.45
N GLU A 118 5.82 -3.32 14.68
CA GLU A 118 6.55 -3.62 15.92
C GLU A 118 7.76 -2.72 16.14
N ARG A 119 8.55 -2.47 15.09
CA ARG A 119 9.77 -1.62 15.20
C ARG A 119 9.46 -0.14 15.35
N HIS A 120 8.35 0.32 14.83
CA HIS A 120 8.05 1.74 14.76
C HIS A 120 6.80 2.17 15.54
N CYS A 121 6.23 1.26 16.34
CA CYS A 121 5.06 1.53 17.16
C CYS A 121 5.29 2.75 18.07
N TYR A 122 4.33 3.68 18.04
CA TYR A 122 4.35 4.97 18.73
C TYR A 122 5.45 5.94 18.26
N GLY A 123 5.99 5.71 17.07
CA GLY A 123 7.00 6.53 16.43
C GLY A 123 6.53 7.20 15.15
N SER A 124 7.34 8.12 14.66
CA SER A 124 7.20 8.75 13.34
C SER A 124 8.12 8.09 12.33
N VAL A 125 7.62 7.87 11.12
CA VAL A 125 8.30 7.13 10.05
C VAL A 125 8.35 7.92 8.75
N THR A 126 9.29 7.55 7.89
CA THR A 126 9.41 8.07 6.52
C THR A 126 9.36 6.94 5.50
N THR A 127 9.17 7.29 4.25
CA THR A 127 9.26 6.38 3.10
C THR A 127 10.60 5.65 3.08
N GLU A 128 11.71 6.37 3.33
CA GLU A 128 13.06 5.81 3.33
C GLU A 128 13.26 4.72 4.41
N MET A 129 12.58 4.86 5.55
CA MET A 129 12.61 3.83 6.60
C MET A 129 11.90 2.55 6.15
N PHE A 130 10.81 2.65 5.42
CA PHE A 130 10.13 1.49 4.87
C PHE A 130 10.95 0.84 3.75
N GLU A 131 11.56 1.65 2.88
CA GLU A 131 12.47 1.20 1.82
C GLU A 131 13.72 0.49 2.38
N ALA A 132 14.21 0.90 3.56
CA ALA A 132 15.33 0.25 4.21
C ALA A 132 14.93 -1.11 4.86
N LEU A 133 13.74 -1.18 5.46
CA LEU A 133 13.25 -2.40 6.12
C LEU A 133 12.85 -3.49 5.12
N ALA A 134 12.21 -3.13 4.02
CA ALA A 134 11.64 -4.11 3.09
C ALA A 134 12.68 -5.08 2.52
N PRO A 135 13.84 -4.66 2.00
CA PRO A 135 14.88 -5.59 1.52
C PRO A 135 15.53 -6.41 2.65
N GLU A 136 15.61 -5.88 3.90
CA GLU A 136 16.09 -6.64 5.05
C GLU A 136 15.21 -7.87 5.29
N VAL A 137 13.89 -7.70 5.29
CA VAL A 137 12.93 -8.81 5.50
C VAL A 137 12.81 -9.69 4.26
N ALA A 138 12.84 -9.11 3.07
CA ALA A 138 12.74 -9.85 1.82
C ALA A 138 13.98 -10.73 1.55
N GLY A 139 15.16 -10.32 2.03
CA GLY A 139 16.43 -10.97 1.73
C GLY A 139 16.92 -10.71 0.29
N GLU A 140 16.40 -9.70 -0.37
CA GLU A 140 16.74 -9.31 -1.75
C GLU A 140 16.59 -7.80 -1.96
N PRO A 141 17.32 -7.20 -2.93
CA PRO A 141 17.19 -5.78 -3.25
C PRO A 141 15.82 -5.46 -3.85
N LEU A 142 15.25 -4.32 -3.44
CA LEU A 142 13.95 -3.84 -3.90
C LEU A 142 14.00 -2.42 -4.47
N ASP A 143 15.20 -1.85 -4.65
CA ASP A 143 15.42 -0.47 -5.11
C ASP A 143 14.68 -0.16 -6.41
N GLY A 144 14.74 -1.08 -7.38
CA GLY A 144 14.08 -0.91 -8.68
C GLY A 144 12.55 -0.85 -8.57
N LEU A 145 11.97 -1.64 -7.66
CA LEU A 145 10.53 -1.62 -7.41
C LEU A 145 10.13 -0.29 -6.77
N PHE A 146 10.80 0.13 -5.71
CA PHE A 146 10.48 1.39 -5.04
C PHE A 146 10.72 2.60 -5.93
N ASP A 147 11.81 2.62 -6.70
CA ASP A 147 12.08 3.72 -7.64
C ASP A 147 10.94 3.86 -8.65
N ALA A 148 10.53 2.77 -9.29
CA ALA A 148 9.45 2.79 -10.28
C ALA A 148 8.11 3.26 -9.70
N TRP A 149 7.73 2.79 -8.50
CA TRP A 149 6.43 3.12 -7.93
C TRP A 149 6.38 4.47 -7.25
N LEU A 150 7.47 4.90 -6.57
CA LEU A 150 7.50 6.11 -5.75
C LEU A 150 7.99 7.34 -6.52
N ARG A 151 8.99 7.18 -7.41
CA ARG A 151 9.74 8.30 -8.00
C ARG A 151 9.52 8.49 -9.50
N GLN A 152 8.85 7.57 -10.15
CA GLN A 152 8.50 7.70 -11.57
C GLN A 152 7.02 8.00 -11.73
N ARG A 153 6.67 8.86 -12.72
CA ARG A 153 5.26 9.21 -12.98
C ARG A 153 4.47 8.08 -13.64
N PRO A 154 4.97 7.41 -14.68
CA PRO A 154 4.26 6.31 -15.31
C PRO A 154 3.88 5.24 -14.29
N LEU A 155 2.65 4.71 -14.36
CA LEU A 155 2.22 3.62 -13.51
C LEU A 155 2.95 2.34 -13.95
N PRO A 156 3.73 1.70 -13.05
CA PRO A 156 4.39 0.44 -13.39
C PRO A 156 3.38 -0.70 -13.59
N ASP A 157 3.77 -1.70 -14.36
CA ASP A 157 3.02 -2.96 -14.44
C ASP A 157 3.12 -3.73 -13.11
N LEU A 158 2.05 -4.47 -12.79
CA LEU A 158 2.10 -5.39 -11.67
C LEU A 158 2.99 -6.59 -12.01
N PRO A 159 3.89 -7.01 -11.10
CA PRO A 159 4.70 -8.21 -11.31
C PRO A 159 3.83 -9.45 -11.57
N ALA A 160 4.38 -10.44 -12.27
CA ALA A 160 3.80 -11.78 -12.26
C ALA A 160 3.92 -12.37 -10.84
N ALA A 161 2.90 -13.11 -10.38
CA ALA A 161 2.98 -13.76 -9.08
C ALA A 161 4.20 -14.70 -9.05
N THR A 162 5.02 -14.58 -8.02
CA THR A 162 6.10 -15.53 -7.79
C THR A 162 5.48 -16.89 -7.53
N SER A 163 5.82 -17.88 -8.36
CA SER A 163 5.36 -19.26 -8.14
C SER A 163 5.91 -19.74 -6.82
N ALA A 164 5.03 -20.07 -5.87
CA ALA A 164 5.38 -20.65 -4.59
C ALA A 164 5.97 -22.05 -4.77
#